data_f2aa296f77c5321987adf2cca26961ec
#
_entry.id   f2aa296f77c5321987adf2cca26961ec
#
_cell.length_a   1.000
_cell.length_b   1.000
_cell.length_c   1.000
_cell.angle_alpha   90.00
_cell.angle_beta   90.00
_cell.angle_gamma   90.00
#
_symmetry.space_group_name_H-M   'P 1'
#
loop_
_entity.id
_entity.type
_entity.pdbx_description
1 polymer ?
#
loop_
_entity_poly.entity_id
_entity_poly.type
_entity_poly.pdbx_seq_one_letter_code
_entity_poly.pdbx_strand_id
1 'polypeptide(L)'
;IPLYTPECRQCEYCLSQKTNLCQAIRVTQGQGLMPDGSSRFSIGGKKIFHYMGCSTFANYTVLPEIALAKIRSDAPFDKVCYIGCGVTTGIGAVINTAKVEAGANVVVFGLGGIGLNVIQGARLAGANMIVGVDLNPARKELATKFGMTHFVNPKEVEGDLVPYLVNLTKGGADYSFECIGNVKVMRQALECCHKGWGVSVIIGVAGAGQEISTRPFQLVTGRVWKGTAFGGARGRTDVPKIVDWYMDGKINIDDLITHKL
;
A
#
# COMPACT_ATOMS: atom_id res chain seq x y z
N ILE A 1 -0.27 -2.98 17.72
CA ILE A 1 -0.95 -2.31 16.60
C ILE A 1 -2.07 -3.21 16.09
N PRO A 2 -3.31 -2.70 16.00
CA PRO A 2 -4.42 -3.40 15.36
C PRO A 2 -4.21 -3.60 13.86
N LEU A 3 -4.66 -4.75 13.35
CA LEU A 3 -4.51 -5.17 11.96
C LEU A 3 -5.90 -5.40 11.35
N TYR A 4 -6.25 -4.65 10.32
CA TYR A 4 -7.48 -4.90 9.56
C TYR A 4 -7.37 -6.16 8.66
N THR A 5 -6.16 -6.63 8.43
CA THR A 5 -5.87 -7.92 7.81
C THR A 5 -5.29 -8.84 8.89
N PRO A 6 -6.12 -9.72 9.51
CA PRO A 6 -5.67 -10.60 10.58
C PRO A 6 -4.73 -11.69 10.09
N GLU A 7 -4.01 -12.33 11.02
CA GLU A 7 -3.12 -13.44 10.72
C GLU A 7 -3.29 -14.55 11.78
N CYS A 8 -4.15 -15.54 11.54
CA CYS A 8 -4.39 -16.62 12.50
C CYS A 8 -3.29 -17.69 12.52
N ARG A 9 -2.47 -17.79 11.49
CA ARG A 9 -1.40 -18.79 11.32
C ARG A 9 -1.87 -20.26 11.30
N GLN A 10 -3.17 -20.49 11.09
CA GLN A 10 -3.77 -21.83 11.11
C GLN A 10 -4.60 -22.13 9.86
N CYS A 11 -5.22 -21.13 9.24
CA CYS A 11 -6.04 -21.36 8.04
C CYS A 11 -5.14 -21.62 6.81
N GLU A 12 -5.72 -22.28 5.81
CA GLU A 12 -5.06 -22.61 4.55
C GLU A 12 -4.37 -21.38 3.92
N TYR A 13 -5.03 -20.23 3.94
CA TYR A 13 -4.47 -18.97 3.39
C TYR A 13 -3.20 -18.53 4.11
N CYS A 14 -3.18 -18.57 5.43
CA CYS A 14 -1.98 -18.25 6.22
C CYS A 14 -0.86 -19.27 6.03
N LEU A 15 -1.20 -20.55 5.92
CA LEU A 15 -0.22 -21.64 5.79
C LEU A 15 0.32 -21.77 4.36
N SER A 16 -0.45 -21.35 3.34
CA SER A 16 -0.07 -21.45 1.92
C SER A 16 1.19 -20.67 1.56
N GLN A 17 1.53 -19.65 2.33
CA GLN A 17 2.57 -18.64 2.04
C GLN A 17 2.37 -17.87 0.70
N LYS A 18 1.24 -18.09 0.01
CA LYS A 18 0.91 -17.47 -1.28
C LYS A 18 0.16 -16.15 -1.13
N THR A 19 -0.48 -15.92 0.01
CA THR A 19 -1.30 -14.74 0.30
C THR A 19 -1.22 -14.34 1.76
N ASN A 20 -1.52 -13.08 2.04
CA ASN A 20 -1.69 -12.53 3.39
C ASN A 20 -3.17 -12.41 3.81
N LEU A 21 -4.11 -12.87 2.97
CA LEU A 21 -5.55 -12.68 3.18
C LEU A 21 -6.14 -13.79 4.05
N CYS A 22 -5.85 -13.75 5.35
CA CYS A 22 -6.44 -14.65 6.34
C CYS A 22 -7.97 -14.61 6.30
N GLN A 23 -8.61 -15.76 6.30
CA GLN A 23 -10.08 -15.87 6.25
C GLN A 23 -10.75 -16.18 7.61
N ALA A 24 -9.97 -16.34 8.69
CA ALA A 24 -10.48 -16.79 9.98
C ALA A 24 -11.57 -15.90 10.57
N ILE A 25 -11.50 -14.59 10.34
CA ILE A 25 -12.52 -13.64 10.82
C ILE A 25 -13.14 -12.81 9.69
N ARG A 26 -12.82 -13.12 8.43
CA ARG A 26 -13.19 -12.27 7.29
C ARG A 26 -14.69 -12.08 7.14
N VAL A 27 -15.45 -13.14 7.34
CA VAL A 27 -16.93 -13.10 7.19
C VAL A 27 -17.56 -12.18 8.23
N THR A 28 -17.24 -12.35 9.50
CA THR A 28 -17.80 -11.53 10.60
C THR A 28 -17.24 -10.10 10.55
N GLN A 29 -15.97 -9.93 10.18
CA GLN A 29 -15.35 -8.62 9.97
C GLN A 29 -16.08 -7.79 8.90
N GLY A 30 -16.45 -8.39 7.78
CA GLY A 30 -17.21 -7.73 6.72
C GLY A 30 -18.64 -7.32 7.15
N GLN A 31 -19.18 -7.99 8.16
CA GLN A 31 -20.49 -7.66 8.79
C GLN A 31 -20.35 -6.65 9.93
N GLY A 32 -19.15 -6.22 10.29
CA GLY A 32 -18.90 -5.36 11.44
C GLY A 32 -19.08 -6.06 12.78
N LEU A 33 -18.79 -7.35 12.84
CA LEU A 33 -19.01 -8.20 14.02
C LEU A 33 -17.70 -8.83 14.50
N MET A 34 -17.69 -9.23 15.77
CA MET A 34 -16.68 -10.11 16.35
C MET A 34 -16.83 -11.54 15.80
N PRO A 35 -15.83 -12.43 15.94
CA PRO A 35 -15.91 -13.82 15.46
C PRO A 35 -17.10 -14.61 16.02
N ASP A 36 -17.61 -14.24 17.20
CA ASP A 36 -18.79 -14.84 17.84
C ASP A 36 -20.13 -14.28 17.32
N GLY A 37 -20.10 -13.43 16.28
CA GLY A 37 -21.31 -12.81 15.72
C GLY A 37 -21.86 -11.64 16.53
N SER A 38 -21.22 -11.22 17.61
CA SER A 38 -21.68 -10.12 18.47
C SER A 38 -20.93 -8.81 18.16
N SER A 39 -21.39 -7.71 18.77
CA SER A 39 -20.64 -6.44 18.87
C SER A 39 -20.40 -6.12 20.35
N ARG A 40 -19.28 -5.48 20.63
CA ARG A 40 -18.90 -4.98 21.96
C ARG A 40 -19.30 -3.51 22.16
N PHE A 41 -19.87 -2.90 21.12
CA PHE A 41 -20.25 -1.49 21.16
C PHE A 41 -21.76 -1.30 21.11
N SER A 42 -22.26 -0.33 21.89
CA SER A 42 -23.65 0.09 21.87
C SER A 42 -23.78 1.57 22.23
N ILE A 43 -24.86 2.19 21.77
CA ILE A 43 -25.28 3.53 22.17
C ILE A 43 -26.77 3.52 22.46
N GLY A 44 -27.18 3.95 23.67
CA GLY A 44 -28.56 3.93 24.06
C GLY A 44 -29.21 2.52 23.95
N GLY A 45 -28.45 1.45 24.21
CA GLY A 45 -28.89 0.06 24.09
C GLY A 45 -28.95 -0.49 22.66
N LYS A 46 -28.66 0.34 21.63
CA LYS A 46 -28.60 -0.08 20.22
C LYS A 46 -27.22 -0.54 19.88
N LYS A 47 -27.10 -1.70 19.21
CA LYS A 47 -25.82 -2.23 18.71
C LYS A 47 -25.16 -1.27 17.72
N ILE A 48 -23.85 -1.05 17.87
CA ILE A 48 -22.98 -0.40 16.90
C ILE A 48 -22.02 -1.44 16.34
N PHE A 49 -21.78 -1.40 15.02
CA PHE A 49 -20.91 -2.33 14.35
C PHE A 49 -19.43 -1.93 14.47
N HIS A 50 -18.55 -2.93 14.45
CA HIS A 50 -17.11 -2.73 14.39
C HIS A 50 -16.69 -2.26 12.99
N TYR A 51 -15.81 -1.27 12.90
CA TYR A 51 -15.21 -0.86 11.63
C TYR A 51 -13.94 -1.67 11.38
N MET A 52 -13.92 -2.41 10.28
CA MET A 52 -12.79 -3.24 9.82
C MET A 52 -12.27 -4.23 10.89
N GLY A 53 -13.10 -4.64 11.83
CA GLY A 53 -12.73 -5.50 12.95
C GLY A 53 -11.80 -4.85 13.99
N CYS A 54 -11.49 -3.56 13.86
CA CYS A 54 -10.54 -2.85 14.73
C CYS A 54 -11.19 -1.75 15.57
N SER A 55 -12.01 -0.88 14.96
CA SER A 55 -12.72 0.23 15.63
C SER A 55 -11.86 1.08 16.57
N THR A 56 -10.71 1.52 16.07
CA THR A 56 -9.66 2.17 16.89
C THR A 56 -9.86 3.69 17.10
N PHE A 57 -10.89 4.30 16.52
CA PHE A 57 -11.31 5.66 16.85
C PHE A 57 -12.12 5.67 18.15
N ALA A 58 -11.51 5.19 19.23
CA ALA A 58 -12.10 5.09 20.57
C ALA A 58 -11.00 4.98 21.61
N ASN A 59 -11.30 5.35 22.86
CA ASN A 59 -10.37 5.23 23.98
C ASN A 59 -10.07 3.75 24.31
N TYR A 60 -11.05 2.87 24.04
CA TYR A 60 -10.93 1.44 24.24
C TYR A 60 -11.48 0.70 23.02
N THR A 61 -10.85 -0.40 22.67
CA THR A 61 -11.34 -1.31 21.63
C THR A 61 -11.21 -2.77 22.09
N VAL A 62 -12.06 -3.63 21.55
CA VAL A 62 -12.00 -5.08 21.76
C VAL A 62 -11.90 -5.73 20.39
N LEU A 63 -10.87 -6.52 20.18
CA LEU A 63 -10.63 -7.22 18.91
C LEU A 63 -9.98 -8.58 19.16
N PRO A 64 -10.07 -9.51 18.20
CA PRO A 64 -9.41 -10.81 18.31
C PRO A 64 -7.88 -10.67 18.38
N GLU A 65 -7.23 -11.50 19.18
CA GLU A 65 -5.76 -11.51 19.29
C GLU A 65 -5.07 -11.68 17.92
N ILE A 66 -5.65 -12.47 17.03
CA ILE A 66 -5.11 -12.67 15.66
C ILE A 66 -5.10 -11.40 14.81
N ALA A 67 -5.82 -10.37 15.22
CA ALA A 67 -5.84 -9.04 14.61
C ALA A 67 -4.92 -8.04 15.34
N LEU A 68 -3.96 -8.50 16.12
CA LEU A 68 -2.99 -7.68 16.85
C LEU A 68 -1.56 -8.04 16.48
N ALA A 69 -0.75 -7.01 16.23
CA ALA A 69 0.70 -7.12 16.18
C ALA A 69 1.30 -6.50 17.45
N LYS A 70 2.04 -7.30 18.23
CA LYS A 70 2.81 -6.82 19.37
C LYS A 70 4.05 -6.11 18.85
N ILE A 71 4.28 -4.89 19.32
CA ILE A 71 5.46 -4.08 18.98
C ILE A 71 6.31 -3.80 20.22
N ARG A 72 7.49 -3.24 20.04
CA ARG A 72 8.35 -2.78 21.11
C ARG A 72 7.68 -1.67 21.93
N SER A 73 7.94 -1.64 23.23
CA SER A 73 7.25 -0.75 24.19
C SER A 73 7.71 0.71 24.14
N ASP A 74 8.90 0.97 23.59
CA ASP A 74 9.48 2.31 23.46
C ASP A 74 9.05 3.05 22.17
N ALA A 75 8.25 2.40 21.31
CA ALA A 75 7.76 3.02 20.09
C ALA A 75 6.70 4.10 20.40
N PRO A 76 6.83 5.33 19.85
CA PRO A 76 5.90 6.43 20.10
C PRO A 76 4.57 6.19 19.39
N PHE A 77 3.48 6.08 20.15
CA PHE A 77 2.15 5.70 19.62
C PHE A 77 1.60 6.69 18.60
N ASP A 78 1.87 7.99 18.78
CA ASP A 78 1.45 9.07 17.88
C ASP A 78 2.13 9.00 16.49
N LYS A 79 3.15 8.17 16.34
CA LYS A 79 3.88 7.91 15.09
C LYS A 79 3.54 6.55 14.51
N VAL A 80 3.73 5.50 15.32
CA VAL A 80 3.61 4.12 14.83
C VAL A 80 2.17 3.70 14.53
N CYS A 81 1.15 4.49 14.94
CA CYS A 81 -0.24 4.25 14.55
C CYS A 81 -0.44 4.27 13.02
N TYR A 82 0.39 4.98 12.26
CA TYR A 82 0.34 4.99 10.78
C TYR A 82 0.81 3.67 10.15
N ILE A 83 1.59 2.87 10.89
CA ILE A 83 2.14 1.60 10.37
C ILE A 83 1.03 0.55 10.18
N GLY A 84 -0.06 0.61 10.92
CA GLY A 84 -1.15 -0.37 10.87
C GLY A 84 -1.89 -0.46 9.53
N CYS A 85 -1.72 0.50 8.62
CA CYS A 85 -2.35 0.48 7.30
C CYS A 85 -1.41 1.04 6.22
N GLY A 86 -1.36 2.38 6.07
CA GLY A 86 -0.75 3.05 4.92
C GLY A 86 0.74 2.79 4.74
N VAL A 87 1.51 2.84 5.82
CA VAL A 87 2.97 2.61 5.78
C VAL A 87 3.27 1.17 5.35
N THR A 88 2.63 0.19 6.00
CA THR A 88 2.81 -1.22 5.66
C THR A 88 2.33 -1.53 4.25
N THR A 89 1.21 -0.94 3.81
CA THR A 89 0.69 -1.14 2.45
C THR A 89 1.69 -0.64 1.40
N GLY A 90 2.20 0.58 1.54
CA GLY A 90 3.11 1.16 0.56
C GLY A 90 4.45 0.43 0.50
N ILE A 91 5.12 0.26 1.63
CA ILE A 91 6.41 -0.44 1.71
C ILE A 91 6.27 -1.91 1.29
N GLY A 92 5.23 -2.59 1.78
CA GLY A 92 4.97 -3.98 1.47
C GLY A 92 4.65 -4.23 -0.01
N ALA A 93 3.95 -3.29 -0.68
CA ALA A 93 3.71 -3.39 -2.11
C ALA A 93 5.01 -3.49 -2.90
N VAL A 94 6.04 -2.78 -2.48
CA VAL A 94 7.38 -2.82 -3.09
C VAL A 94 8.11 -4.11 -2.74
N ILE A 95 8.23 -4.41 -1.44
CA ILE A 95 9.13 -5.47 -0.94
C ILE A 95 8.50 -6.86 -1.07
N ASN A 96 7.22 -7.00 -0.69
CA ASN A 96 6.58 -8.31 -0.63
C ASN A 96 5.85 -8.66 -1.93
N THR A 97 5.12 -7.68 -2.52
CA THR A 97 4.26 -7.95 -3.69
C THR A 97 5.01 -7.83 -5.00
N ALA A 98 5.64 -6.70 -5.28
CA ALA A 98 6.40 -6.47 -6.50
C ALA A 98 7.77 -7.15 -6.45
N LYS A 99 8.39 -7.18 -5.27
CA LYS A 99 9.76 -7.64 -5.04
C LYS A 99 10.74 -6.86 -5.91
N VAL A 100 10.68 -5.55 -5.77
CA VAL A 100 11.52 -4.62 -6.55
C VAL A 100 12.99 -4.96 -6.36
N GLU A 101 13.69 -5.12 -7.47
CA GLU A 101 15.10 -5.44 -7.52
C GLU A 101 15.97 -4.18 -7.43
N ALA A 102 17.17 -4.32 -6.87
CA ALA A 102 18.14 -3.23 -6.84
C ALA A 102 18.52 -2.81 -8.27
N GLY A 103 18.61 -1.50 -8.50
CA GLY A 103 18.88 -0.95 -9.82
C GLY A 103 17.66 -0.73 -10.72
N ALA A 104 16.46 -1.16 -10.30
CA ALA A 104 15.23 -1.02 -11.07
C ALA A 104 14.77 0.43 -11.23
N ASN A 105 14.04 0.70 -12.33
CA ASN A 105 13.32 1.94 -12.57
C ASN A 105 11.86 1.78 -12.13
N VAL A 106 11.41 2.64 -11.24
CA VAL A 106 10.09 2.57 -10.59
C VAL A 106 9.27 3.83 -10.91
N VAL A 107 7.99 3.64 -11.25
CA VAL A 107 7.03 4.75 -11.44
C VAL A 107 5.90 4.63 -10.42
N VAL A 108 5.63 5.72 -9.69
CA VAL A 108 4.60 5.78 -8.63
C VAL A 108 3.56 6.83 -9.00
N PHE A 109 2.33 6.41 -9.20
CA PHE A 109 1.20 7.28 -9.51
C PHE A 109 0.42 7.64 -8.23
N GLY A 110 0.42 8.93 -7.91
CA GLY A 110 -0.17 9.47 -6.68
C GLY A 110 0.82 9.52 -5.54
N LEU A 111 1.10 10.74 -5.06
CA LEU A 111 2.08 11.03 -3.99
C LEU A 111 1.39 11.38 -2.66
N GLY A 112 0.27 10.70 -2.39
CA GLY A 112 -0.38 10.69 -1.08
C GLY A 112 0.35 9.77 -0.08
N GLY A 113 -0.28 9.50 1.08
CA GLY A 113 0.32 8.68 2.12
C GLY A 113 0.81 7.31 1.66
N ILE A 114 0.06 6.63 0.78
CA ILE A 114 0.47 5.33 0.20
C ILE A 114 1.66 5.52 -0.74
N GLY A 115 1.56 6.45 -1.71
CA GLY A 115 2.62 6.66 -2.70
C GLY A 115 3.95 7.09 -2.08
N LEU A 116 3.95 7.92 -1.04
CA LEU A 116 5.15 8.29 -0.29
C LEU A 116 5.81 7.06 0.36
N ASN A 117 5.01 6.12 0.86
CA ASN A 117 5.53 4.87 1.42
C ASN A 117 6.00 3.89 0.35
N VAL A 118 5.41 3.90 -0.85
CA VAL A 118 5.95 3.19 -2.02
C VAL A 118 7.33 3.75 -2.41
N ILE A 119 7.47 5.09 -2.44
CA ILE A 119 8.74 5.75 -2.75
C ILE A 119 9.84 5.34 -1.75
N GLN A 120 9.58 5.42 -0.45
CA GLN A 120 10.60 5.01 0.52
C GLN A 120 10.84 3.49 0.51
N GLY A 121 9.84 2.68 0.19
CA GLY A 121 10.01 1.25 -0.06
C GLY A 121 10.93 0.97 -1.25
N ALA A 122 10.75 1.70 -2.37
CA ALA A 122 11.59 1.60 -3.56
C ALA A 122 13.05 2.03 -3.27
N ARG A 123 13.21 3.10 -2.49
CA ARG A 123 14.54 3.51 -1.99
C ARG A 123 15.20 2.42 -1.15
N LEU A 124 14.45 1.81 -0.21
CA LEU A 124 14.97 0.70 0.62
C LEU A 124 15.35 -0.53 -0.22
N ALA A 125 14.62 -0.80 -1.31
CA ALA A 125 14.93 -1.88 -2.25
C ALA A 125 16.14 -1.58 -3.16
N GLY A 126 16.69 -0.35 -3.12
CA GLY A 126 17.82 0.04 -3.94
C GLY A 126 17.45 0.36 -5.39
N ALA A 127 16.24 0.84 -5.65
CA ALA A 127 15.83 1.30 -6.99
C ALA A 127 16.76 2.42 -7.48
N ASN A 128 17.06 2.40 -8.78
CA ASN A 128 17.93 3.38 -9.43
C ASN A 128 17.19 4.70 -9.72
N MET A 129 16.00 4.58 -10.34
CA MET A 129 15.15 5.73 -10.65
C MET A 129 13.80 5.54 -9.98
N ILE A 130 13.33 6.57 -9.26
CA ILE A 130 12.02 6.59 -8.62
C ILE A 130 11.27 7.81 -9.13
N VAL A 131 10.36 7.58 -10.08
CA VAL A 131 9.55 8.62 -10.73
C VAL A 131 8.23 8.74 -9.97
N GLY A 132 7.96 9.91 -9.42
CA GLY A 132 6.67 10.23 -8.80
C GLY A 132 5.79 11.03 -9.76
N VAL A 133 4.56 10.57 -9.98
CA VAL A 133 3.57 11.21 -10.86
C VAL A 133 2.43 11.75 -10.02
N ASP A 134 2.22 13.07 -10.02
CA ASP A 134 1.14 13.71 -9.29
C ASP A 134 0.71 15.03 -9.97
N LEU A 135 -0.58 15.35 -9.88
CA LEU A 135 -1.15 16.61 -10.41
C LEU A 135 -0.84 17.82 -9.51
N ASN A 136 -0.51 17.58 -8.25
CA ASN A 136 -0.23 18.61 -7.26
C ASN A 136 1.28 18.83 -7.10
N PRO A 137 1.84 19.93 -7.61
CA PRO A 137 3.28 20.20 -7.53
C PRO A 137 3.80 20.37 -6.09
N ALA A 138 2.91 20.71 -5.13
CA ALA A 138 3.30 20.82 -3.72
C ALA A 138 3.75 19.49 -3.10
N ARG A 139 3.43 18.35 -3.75
CA ARG A 139 3.90 17.03 -3.30
C ARG A 139 5.38 16.76 -3.62
N LYS A 140 5.97 17.51 -4.55
CA LYS A 140 7.34 17.29 -5.04
C LYS A 140 8.37 17.31 -3.92
N GLU A 141 8.36 18.33 -3.08
CA GLU A 141 9.36 18.50 -2.03
C GLU A 141 9.35 17.33 -1.03
N LEU A 142 8.16 16.99 -0.52
CA LEU A 142 8.00 15.89 0.41
C LEU A 142 8.39 14.55 -0.21
N ALA A 143 7.95 14.28 -1.44
CA ALA A 143 8.29 13.04 -2.14
C ALA A 143 9.80 12.92 -2.40
N THR A 144 10.49 14.02 -2.69
CA THR A 144 11.96 14.05 -2.81
C THR A 144 12.63 13.67 -1.49
N LYS A 145 12.13 14.19 -0.37
CA LYS A 145 12.61 13.84 0.97
C LYS A 145 12.46 12.33 1.27
N PHE A 146 11.41 11.71 0.75
CA PHE A 146 11.18 10.27 0.86
C PHE A 146 12.03 9.41 -0.09
N GLY A 147 12.70 10.02 -1.08
CA GLY A 147 13.62 9.35 -1.99
C GLY A 147 13.22 9.34 -3.47
N MET A 148 12.20 10.13 -3.86
CA MET A 148 11.87 10.35 -5.26
C MET A 148 13.03 11.04 -5.99
N THR A 149 13.36 10.54 -7.18
CA THR A 149 14.43 11.10 -8.02
C THR A 149 13.90 12.04 -9.11
N HIS A 150 12.71 11.77 -9.64
CA HIS A 150 12.08 12.54 -10.70
C HIS A 150 10.61 12.80 -10.38
N PHE A 151 10.17 14.03 -10.53
CA PHE A 151 8.77 14.43 -10.42
C PHE A 151 8.18 14.68 -11.80
N VAL A 152 6.99 14.15 -12.04
CA VAL A 152 6.26 14.37 -13.30
C VAL A 152 4.84 14.86 -12.97
N ASN A 153 4.52 16.06 -13.44
CA ASN A 153 3.14 16.56 -13.43
C ASN A 153 2.50 16.24 -14.80
N PRO A 154 1.48 15.39 -14.85
CA PRO A 154 0.83 15.03 -16.11
C PRO A 154 0.29 16.23 -16.93
N LYS A 155 -0.03 17.34 -16.25
CA LYS A 155 -0.50 18.57 -16.93
C LYS A 155 0.60 19.35 -17.64
N GLU A 156 1.85 19.10 -17.30
CA GLU A 156 3.02 19.78 -17.85
C GLU A 156 3.73 18.94 -18.93
N VAL A 157 3.26 17.71 -19.17
CA VAL A 157 3.80 16.82 -20.20
C VAL A 157 3.19 17.18 -21.55
N GLU A 158 4.06 17.47 -22.53
CA GLU A 158 3.63 17.62 -23.92
C GLU A 158 3.26 16.25 -24.52
N GLY A 159 2.02 16.10 -24.99
CA GLY A 159 1.51 14.86 -25.54
C GLY A 159 1.03 13.85 -24.46
N ASP A 160 1.17 12.57 -24.78
CA ASP A 160 0.67 11.49 -23.91
C ASP A 160 1.68 11.13 -22.82
N LEU A 161 1.16 10.98 -21.59
CA LEU A 161 1.96 10.64 -20.41
C LEU A 161 2.68 9.29 -20.55
N VAL A 162 2.05 8.27 -21.13
CA VAL A 162 2.62 6.92 -21.22
C VAL A 162 3.89 6.91 -22.07
N PRO A 163 3.91 7.41 -23.33
CA PRO A 163 5.14 7.53 -24.10
C PRO A 163 6.23 8.36 -23.40
N TYR A 164 5.85 9.45 -22.74
CA TYR A 164 6.79 10.26 -21.96
C TYR A 164 7.50 9.43 -20.87
N LEU A 165 6.73 8.69 -20.07
CA LEU A 165 7.29 7.83 -19.00
C LEU A 165 8.16 6.70 -19.56
N VAL A 166 7.73 6.08 -20.67
CA VAL A 166 8.53 5.06 -21.36
C VAL A 166 9.88 5.61 -21.80
N ASN A 167 9.90 6.82 -22.37
CA ASN A 167 11.15 7.47 -22.78
C ASN A 167 12.02 7.84 -21.58
N LEU A 168 11.44 8.42 -20.53
CA LEU A 168 12.14 8.81 -19.31
C LEU A 168 12.82 7.59 -18.66
N THR A 169 12.14 6.43 -18.64
CA THR A 169 12.65 5.17 -18.08
C THR A 169 13.44 4.32 -19.08
N LYS A 170 13.77 4.87 -20.25
CA LYS A 170 14.60 4.22 -21.29
C LYS A 170 14.05 2.87 -21.79
N GLY A 171 12.75 2.84 -22.08
CA GLY A 171 12.08 1.65 -22.64
C GLY A 171 10.92 1.13 -21.79
N GLY A 172 10.63 1.77 -20.69
CA GLY A 172 9.55 1.44 -19.75
C GLY A 172 10.05 1.17 -18.34
N ALA A 173 9.18 1.35 -17.37
CA ALA A 173 9.49 1.06 -15.98
C ALA A 173 9.57 -0.45 -15.73
N ASP A 174 10.50 -0.89 -14.89
CA ASP A 174 10.53 -2.27 -14.39
C ASP A 174 9.32 -2.54 -13.49
N TYR A 175 8.96 -1.55 -12.68
CA TYR A 175 7.81 -1.61 -11.78
C TYR A 175 7.01 -0.31 -11.82
N SER A 176 5.68 -0.43 -11.77
CA SER A 176 4.81 0.72 -11.55
C SER A 176 3.83 0.44 -10.41
N PHE A 177 3.44 1.50 -9.69
CA PHE A 177 2.51 1.42 -8.56
C PHE A 177 1.41 2.46 -8.74
N GLU A 178 0.15 2.00 -8.76
CA GLU A 178 -1.00 2.89 -8.78
C GLU A 178 -1.55 3.06 -7.36
N CYS A 179 -1.48 4.30 -6.83
CA CYS A 179 -1.80 4.64 -5.44
C CYS A 179 -2.96 5.61 -5.31
N ILE A 180 -3.79 5.78 -6.35
CA ILE A 180 -4.89 6.75 -6.40
C ILE A 180 -6.25 6.08 -6.30
N GLY A 181 -6.43 4.93 -6.98
CA GLY A 181 -7.72 4.26 -7.17
C GLY A 181 -8.47 4.72 -8.42
N ASN A 182 -7.75 5.13 -9.47
CA ASN A 182 -8.34 5.57 -10.71
C ASN A 182 -8.09 4.56 -11.83
N VAL A 183 -9.15 3.98 -12.40
CA VAL A 183 -9.07 2.92 -13.42
C VAL A 183 -8.32 3.33 -14.68
N LYS A 184 -8.38 4.61 -15.08
CA LYS A 184 -7.62 5.12 -16.23
C LYS A 184 -6.13 5.20 -15.90
N VAL A 185 -5.78 5.62 -14.68
CA VAL A 185 -4.39 5.66 -14.21
C VAL A 185 -3.84 4.25 -13.99
N MET A 186 -4.65 3.29 -13.54
CA MET A 186 -4.26 1.88 -13.47
C MET A 186 -3.80 1.35 -14.83
N ARG A 187 -4.53 1.70 -15.90
CA ARG A 187 -4.13 1.37 -17.27
C ARG A 187 -2.83 2.05 -17.69
N GLN A 188 -2.67 3.35 -17.41
CA GLN A 188 -1.43 4.08 -17.72
C GLN A 188 -0.24 3.48 -16.97
N ALA A 189 -0.44 3.07 -15.71
CA ALA A 189 0.58 2.41 -14.90
C ALA A 189 1.04 1.08 -15.51
N LEU A 190 0.13 0.28 -16.05
CA LEU A 190 0.50 -0.94 -16.79
C LEU A 190 1.25 -0.60 -18.08
N GLU A 191 0.71 0.32 -18.86
CA GLU A 191 1.20 0.59 -20.21
C GLU A 191 2.55 1.32 -20.23
N CYS A 192 2.94 2.00 -19.13
CA CYS A 192 4.27 2.60 -18.99
C CYS A 192 5.36 1.61 -18.56
N CYS A 193 4.99 0.38 -18.19
CA CYS A 193 5.96 -0.65 -17.84
C CYS A 193 6.68 -1.21 -19.06
N HIS A 194 7.86 -1.78 -18.83
CA HIS A 194 8.68 -2.42 -19.84
C HIS A 194 7.97 -3.63 -20.45
N LYS A 195 8.06 -3.77 -21.78
CA LYS A 195 7.64 -5.00 -22.47
C LYS A 195 8.56 -6.13 -22.05
N GLY A 196 7.99 -7.31 -21.85
CA GLY A 196 8.76 -8.52 -21.51
C GLY A 196 8.75 -8.85 -20.01
N TRP A 197 8.94 -7.88 -19.11
CA TRP A 197 9.02 -8.18 -17.67
C TRP A 197 8.38 -7.16 -16.73
N GLY A 198 7.92 -6.01 -17.23
CA GLY A 198 7.40 -4.94 -16.38
C GLY A 198 6.21 -5.38 -15.51
N VAL A 199 6.22 -5.02 -14.24
CA VAL A 199 5.19 -5.37 -13.26
C VAL A 199 4.47 -4.12 -12.80
N SER A 200 3.15 -4.06 -13.03
CA SER A 200 2.28 -3.00 -12.54
C SER A 200 1.45 -3.49 -11.35
N VAL A 201 1.52 -2.78 -10.24
CA VAL A 201 0.82 -3.11 -8.99
C VAL A 201 -0.28 -2.10 -8.70
N ILE A 202 -1.51 -2.58 -8.60
CA ILE A 202 -2.67 -1.80 -8.17
C ILE A 202 -2.75 -1.83 -6.64
N ILE A 203 -2.73 -0.65 -6.03
CA ILE A 203 -2.88 -0.47 -4.58
C ILE A 203 -4.13 0.37 -4.30
N GLY A 204 -4.39 1.38 -5.14
CA GLY A 204 -5.53 2.28 -5.00
C GLY A 204 -6.85 1.54 -5.13
N VAL A 205 -7.84 1.95 -4.33
CA VAL A 205 -9.17 1.34 -4.31
C VAL A 205 -10.09 2.17 -5.20
N ALA A 206 -10.51 1.59 -6.32
CA ALA A 206 -11.51 2.21 -7.20
C ALA A 206 -12.92 2.13 -6.61
N GLY A 207 -13.81 3.00 -7.08
CA GLY A 207 -15.22 2.97 -6.69
C GLY A 207 -15.90 1.64 -7.07
N ALA A 208 -16.90 1.23 -6.29
CA ALA A 208 -17.62 0.00 -6.52
C ALA A 208 -18.24 -0.03 -7.96
N GLY A 209 -18.09 -1.16 -8.63
CA GLY A 209 -18.59 -1.36 -9.99
C GLY A 209 -17.70 -0.80 -11.11
N GLN A 210 -16.58 -0.15 -10.79
CA GLN A 210 -15.61 0.26 -11.79
C GLN A 210 -14.73 -0.94 -12.22
N GLU A 211 -14.46 -0.99 -13.52
CA GLU A 211 -13.67 -2.05 -14.16
C GLU A 211 -12.40 -1.48 -14.78
N ILE A 212 -11.33 -2.26 -14.73
CA ILE A 212 -10.09 -1.97 -15.45
C ILE A 212 -10.09 -2.62 -16.82
N SER A 213 -9.52 -1.96 -17.82
CA SER A 213 -9.40 -2.51 -19.16
C SER A 213 -8.06 -2.15 -19.80
N THR A 214 -7.53 -3.05 -20.59
CA THR A 214 -6.35 -2.82 -21.43
C THR A 214 -6.43 -3.67 -22.70
N ARG A 215 -5.61 -3.34 -23.70
CA ARG A 215 -5.51 -4.18 -24.90
C ARG A 215 -4.79 -5.49 -24.52
N PRO A 216 -5.31 -6.66 -24.93
CA PRO A 216 -4.72 -7.96 -24.57
C PRO A 216 -3.22 -8.07 -24.89
N PHE A 217 -2.78 -7.42 -25.98
CA PHE A 217 -1.38 -7.44 -26.40
C PHE A 217 -0.40 -6.81 -25.36
N GLN A 218 -0.90 -5.96 -24.49
CA GLN A 218 -0.10 -5.43 -23.39
C GLN A 218 0.37 -6.54 -22.44
N LEU A 219 -0.48 -7.56 -22.23
CA LEU A 219 -0.17 -8.72 -21.38
C LEU A 219 0.54 -9.82 -22.15
N VAL A 220 0.14 -10.06 -23.42
CA VAL A 220 0.82 -11.04 -24.29
C VAL A 220 2.32 -10.73 -24.44
N THR A 221 2.69 -9.47 -24.42
CA THR A 221 4.10 -9.03 -24.48
C THR A 221 4.85 -9.13 -23.16
N GLY A 222 4.29 -9.79 -22.14
CA GLY A 222 5.01 -10.15 -20.91
C GLY A 222 4.83 -9.22 -19.73
N ARG A 223 4.05 -8.14 -19.86
CA ARG A 223 3.72 -7.31 -18.69
C ARG A 223 2.87 -8.09 -17.70
N VAL A 224 3.04 -7.81 -16.41
CA VAL A 224 2.24 -8.39 -15.33
C VAL A 224 1.40 -7.28 -14.71
N TRP A 225 0.07 -7.51 -14.63
CA TRP A 225 -0.84 -6.66 -13.88
C TRP A 225 -1.34 -7.40 -12.65
N LYS A 226 -1.04 -6.90 -11.47
CA LYS A 226 -1.42 -7.55 -10.21
C LYS A 226 -1.86 -6.54 -9.16
N GLY A 227 -2.64 -6.97 -8.20
CA GLY A 227 -3.03 -6.18 -7.06
C GLY A 227 -2.26 -6.55 -5.79
N THR A 228 -2.42 -5.73 -4.77
CA THR A 228 -1.94 -6.00 -3.42
C THR A 228 -2.93 -5.50 -2.38
N ALA A 229 -3.15 -6.28 -1.34
CA ALA A 229 -3.88 -5.86 -0.16
C ALA A 229 -2.89 -5.82 1.01
N PHE A 230 -2.90 -4.71 1.76
CA PHE A 230 -1.98 -4.50 2.89
C PHE A 230 -0.50 -4.70 2.51
N GLY A 231 -0.13 -4.40 1.25
CA GLY A 231 1.22 -4.61 0.74
C GLY A 231 1.70 -6.06 0.73
N GLY A 232 0.79 -7.04 0.71
CA GLY A 232 1.16 -8.45 0.84
C GLY A 232 1.79 -8.82 2.19
N ALA A 233 1.71 -7.91 3.16
CA ALA A 233 2.37 -8.07 4.46
C ALA A 233 1.67 -9.09 5.34
N ARG A 234 2.45 -9.85 6.09
CA ARG A 234 2.02 -10.68 7.21
C ARG A 234 2.04 -9.82 8.47
N GLY A 235 0.86 -9.29 8.86
CA GLY A 235 0.76 -8.20 9.82
C GLY A 235 1.46 -8.48 11.16
N ARG A 236 1.31 -9.69 11.72
CA ARG A 236 1.92 -10.05 13.02
C ARG A 236 3.44 -10.17 12.96
N THR A 237 4.02 -10.29 11.76
CA THR A 237 5.48 -10.40 11.54
C THR A 237 6.05 -9.12 10.96
N ASP A 238 5.42 -8.55 9.93
CA ASP A 238 6.00 -7.44 9.19
C ASP A 238 5.76 -6.09 9.85
N VAL A 239 4.63 -5.91 10.56
CA VAL A 239 4.36 -4.65 11.27
C VAL A 239 5.41 -4.38 12.36
N PRO A 240 5.77 -5.33 13.26
CA PRO A 240 6.87 -5.11 14.19
C PRO A 240 8.19 -4.77 13.52
N LYS A 241 8.52 -5.46 12.41
CA LYS A 241 9.73 -5.20 11.63
C LYS A 241 9.74 -3.78 11.03
N ILE A 242 8.61 -3.29 10.53
CA ILE A 242 8.49 -1.93 10.01
C ILE A 242 8.60 -0.90 11.15
N VAL A 243 8.08 -1.21 12.34
CA VAL A 243 8.30 -0.40 13.55
C VAL A 243 9.78 -0.31 13.87
N ASP A 244 10.51 -1.42 13.84
CA ASP A 244 11.96 -1.42 14.06
C ASP A 244 12.68 -0.58 13.01
N TRP A 245 12.30 -0.65 11.73
CA TRP A 245 12.87 0.21 10.69
C TRP A 245 12.65 1.70 10.95
N TYR A 246 11.49 2.08 11.47
CA TYR A 246 11.25 3.45 11.89
C TYR A 246 12.15 3.85 13.08
N MET A 247 12.21 3.02 14.10
CA MET A 247 13.04 3.29 15.30
C MET A 247 14.53 3.32 14.98
N ASP A 248 14.97 2.58 13.96
CA ASP A 248 16.34 2.59 13.44
C ASP A 248 16.62 3.76 12.45
N GLY A 249 15.63 4.62 12.18
CA GLY A 249 15.76 5.74 11.23
C GLY A 249 15.86 5.33 9.74
N LYS A 250 15.51 4.08 9.40
CA LYS A 250 15.52 3.57 8.02
C LYS A 250 14.36 4.10 7.18
N ILE A 251 13.23 4.40 7.82
CA ILE A 251 12.04 4.98 7.20
C ILE A 251 11.59 6.23 7.95
N ASN A 252 10.91 7.12 7.24
CA ASN A 252 10.37 8.36 7.77
C ASN A 252 8.84 8.25 7.90
N ILE A 253 8.32 8.45 9.10
CA ILE A 253 6.88 8.53 9.39
C ILE A 253 6.51 9.94 9.84
N ASP A 254 7.43 10.65 10.49
CA ASP A 254 7.17 11.95 11.09
C ASP A 254 6.61 12.96 10.10
N ASP A 255 7.16 13.00 8.90
CA ASP A 255 6.73 13.91 7.83
C ASP A 255 5.40 13.52 7.17
N LEU A 256 4.84 12.36 7.46
CA LEU A 256 3.48 11.96 7.03
C LEU A 256 2.39 12.60 7.89
N ILE A 257 2.74 13.06 9.10
CA ILE A 257 1.78 13.59 10.06
C ILE A 257 1.54 15.06 9.76
N THR A 258 0.35 15.37 9.29
CA THR A 258 -0.04 16.75 8.95
C THR A 258 -0.81 17.43 10.07
N HIS A 259 -1.53 16.71 10.89
CA HIS A 259 -2.37 17.21 11.97
C HIS A 259 -2.33 16.28 13.18
N LYS A 260 -2.34 16.88 14.38
CA LYS A 260 -2.61 16.19 15.66
C LYS A 260 -3.92 16.73 16.22
N LEU A 261 -4.82 15.84 16.60
CA LEU A 261 -6.13 16.16 17.17
C LEU A 261 -6.13 15.94 18.67
#